data_429b343e83220167c15fde43ba6e0fe0
#
_entry.id   429b343e83220167c15fde43ba6e0fe0
#
_cell.length_a   1.000
_cell.length_b   1.000
_cell.length_c   1.000
_cell.angle_alpha   90.00
_cell.angle_beta   90.00
_cell.angle_gamma   90.00
#
_symmetry.space_group_name_H-M   'P 1'
#
loop_
_entity.id
_entity.type
_entity.pdbx_description
1 polymer ?
#
loop_
_entity_poly.entity_id
_entity_poly.type
_entity_poly.pdbx_seq_one_letter_code
_entity_poly.pdbx_strand_id
1 'polypeptide(L)'
;MMPREAEDEIAVTVCICTFRRPSLLIAVQSVATQALPPHVLLRILVIDNDATPSALPLVETCRAETSVPIGYRHAPGRNISVARNAALEDASTPWIAFLDDDEYAAPNWLGALIAARRGANAVFGPCEAIYRDGTPAWIRAGDYHSNRIALRKGRIDTGYTSNVLIDMGFVRSQGLRFDLALGRTGGEDTMFFHRMYRKGGMLTYANDAIVYEDVVPSRINLVWIARRRLRAGQVYAKMFHDLDGPAYRRATWTSLFKIAACAAMSAASAYQPSRAMWWLMRGTFHIGMLSYVIGLGIHQEYASG
;
A
#
# COMPACT_ATOMS: atom_id res chain seq x y z
N MET A 1 27.26 -35.70 -0.18
CA MET A 1 25.91 -35.22 -0.50
C MET A 1 25.26 -34.92 0.86
N MET A 2 25.27 -33.65 1.31
CA MET A 2 24.62 -33.27 2.58
C MET A 2 23.09 -33.45 2.41
N PRO A 3 22.38 -33.96 3.40
CA PRO A 3 20.93 -34.03 3.35
C PRO A 3 20.41 -32.59 3.19
N ARG A 4 19.53 -32.34 2.22
CA ARG A 4 18.70 -31.12 2.19
C ARG A 4 17.91 -31.14 3.51
N GLU A 5 18.19 -30.19 4.39
CA GLU A 5 17.29 -29.90 5.51
C GLU A 5 15.90 -29.69 4.90
N ALA A 6 14.90 -30.40 5.42
CA ALA A 6 13.52 -30.18 5.01
C ALA A 6 13.22 -28.71 5.29
N GLU A 7 12.98 -27.93 4.23
CA GLU A 7 12.56 -26.55 4.39
C GLU A 7 11.19 -26.57 5.09
N ASP A 8 11.09 -25.84 6.20
CA ASP A 8 9.84 -25.75 6.97
C ASP A 8 8.69 -25.25 6.07
N GLU A 9 7.53 -25.88 6.22
CA GLU A 9 6.33 -25.49 5.51
C GLU A 9 5.94 -24.04 5.80
N ILE A 10 5.71 -23.26 4.76
CA ILE A 10 5.35 -21.85 4.85
C ILE A 10 3.91 -21.67 4.37
N ALA A 11 3.00 -21.38 5.30
CA ALA A 11 1.61 -21.10 4.96
C ALA A 11 1.38 -19.57 4.86
N VAL A 12 0.82 -19.16 3.73
CA VAL A 12 0.52 -17.74 3.44
C VAL A 12 -0.92 -17.59 2.96
N THR A 13 -1.64 -16.62 3.54
CA THR A 13 -2.93 -16.17 3.00
C THR A 13 -2.72 -14.84 2.28
N VAL A 14 -3.05 -14.78 0.98
CA VAL A 14 -3.11 -13.51 0.26
C VAL A 14 -4.50 -12.93 0.42
N CYS A 15 -4.59 -11.76 1.04
CA CYS A 15 -5.83 -11.04 1.33
C CYS A 15 -6.05 -9.95 0.27
N ILE A 16 -7.21 -9.96 -0.38
CA ILE A 16 -7.64 -8.96 -1.36
C ILE A 16 -8.92 -8.32 -0.86
N CYS A 17 -8.82 -7.03 -0.45
CA CYS A 17 -9.99 -6.27 -0.03
C CYS A 17 -10.61 -5.61 -1.27
N THR A 18 -11.94 -5.75 -1.44
CA THR A 18 -12.61 -5.25 -2.64
C THR A 18 -13.90 -4.47 -2.32
N PHE A 19 -14.22 -3.54 -3.23
CA PHE A 19 -15.46 -2.77 -3.22
C PHE A 19 -15.93 -2.53 -4.65
N ARG A 20 -16.85 -3.38 -5.18
CA ARG A 20 -17.46 -3.25 -6.51
C ARG A 20 -16.46 -3.17 -7.68
N ARG A 21 -15.37 -3.91 -7.65
CA ARG A 21 -14.31 -3.86 -8.66
C ARG A 21 -14.28 -5.10 -9.54
N PRO A 22 -14.53 -4.98 -10.86
CA PRO A 22 -14.35 -6.10 -11.79
C PRO A 22 -12.90 -6.57 -11.92
N SER A 23 -11.91 -5.69 -11.66
CA SER A 23 -10.47 -5.99 -11.67
C SER A 23 -10.07 -7.05 -10.64
N LEU A 24 -10.93 -7.35 -9.64
CA LEU A 24 -10.75 -8.44 -8.68
C LEU A 24 -10.40 -9.77 -9.38
N LEU A 25 -10.99 -10.07 -10.54
CA LEU A 25 -10.68 -11.30 -11.31
C LEU A 25 -9.21 -11.36 -11.67
N ILE A 26 -8.65 -10.27 -12.19
CA ILE A 26 -7.24 -10.17 -12.61
C ILE A 26 -6.33 -10.29 -11.38
N ALA A 27 -6.66 -9.61 -10.29
CA ALA A 27 -5.90 -9.68 -9.05
C ALA A 27 -5.84 -11.12 -8.52
N VAL A 28 -7.00 -11.80 -8.39
CA VAL A 28 -7.07 -13.21 -7.93
C VAL A 28 -6.32 -14.15 -8.86
N GLN A 29 -6.50 -14.04 -10.19
CA GLN A 29 -5.81 -14.88 -11.17
C GLN A 29 -4.28 -14.70 -11.09
N SER A 30 -3.79 -13.47 -10.94
CA SER A 30 -2.35 -13.20 -10.81
C SER A 30 -1.72 -13.84 -9.57
N VAL A 31 -2.49 -13.96 -8.48
CA VAL A 31 -2.07 -14.65 -7.26
C VAL A 31 -2.18 -16.17 -7.44
N ALA A 32 -3.25 -16.67 -8.04
CA ALA A 32 -3.49 -18.11 -8.21
C ALA A 32 -2.45 -18.77 -9.14
N THR A 33 -1.81 -18.01 -10.02
CA THR A 33 -0.80 -18.46 -10.97
C THR A 33 0.64 -18.27 -10.52
N GLN A 34 0.87 -17.92 -9.24
CA GLN A 34 2.23 -17.75 -8.72
C GLN A 34 3.05 -19.03 -8.78
N ALA A 35 4.28 -18.93 -9.26
CA ALA A 35 5.23 -20.04 -9.26
C ALA A 35 5.85 -20.18 -7.86
N LEU A 36 5.32 -21.10 -7.05
CA LEU A 36 5.77 -21.30 -5.68
C LEU A 36 6.43 -22.67 -5.47
N PRO A 37 7.44 -22.76 -4.58
CA PRO A 37 8.00 -24.06 -4.17
C PRO A 37 6.94 -24.95 -3.50
N PRO A 38 7.08 -26.29 -3.55
CA PRO A 38 6.08 -27.23 -2.99
C PRO A 38 5.83 -27.07 -1.48
N HIS A 39 6.79 -26.54 -0.71
CA HIS A 39 6.66 -26.31 0.72
C HIS A 39 5.92 -25.00 1.07
N VAL A 40 5.46 -24.23 0.06
CA VAL A 40 4.66 -23.03 0.27
C VAL A 40 3.18 -23.34 0.04
N LEU A 41 2.41 -23.21 1.08
CA LEU A 41 0.95 -23.36 1.05
C LEU A 41 0.29 -22.00 0.84
N LEU A 42 -0.29 -21.80 -0.33
CA LEU A 42 -1.01 -20.58 -0.69
C LEU A 42 -2.52 -20.75 -0.49
N ARG A 43 -3.14 -19.76 0.13
CA ARG A 43 -4.58 -19.54 0.17
C ARG A 43 -4.89 -18.11 -0.21
N ILE A 44 -6.00 -17.86 -0.88
CA ILE A 44 -6.52 -16.51 -1.16
C ILE A 44 -7.72 -16.25 -0.24
N LEU A 45 -7.85 -15.01 0.25
CA LEU A 45 -9.00 -14.57 1.04
C LEU A 45 -9.51 -13.25 0.49
N VAL A 46 -10.71 -13.25 -0.09
CA VAL A 46 -11.37 -12.04 -0.59
C VAL A 46 -12.26 -11.46 0.50
N ILE A 47 -12.06 -10.17 0.80
CA ILE A 47 -12.87 -9.41 1.76
C ILE A 47 -13.71 -8.40 1.00
N ASP A 48 -15.04 -8.62 0.97
CA ASP A 48 -15.99 -7.75 0.31
C ASP A 48 -16.50 -6.66 1.28
N ASN A 49 -16.14 -5.42 1.03
CA ASN A 49 -16.49 -4.28 1.89
C ASN A 49 -17.75 -3.53 1.44
N ASP A 50 -18.47 -4.04 0.42
CA ASP A 50 -19.74 -3.46 -0.01
C ASP A 50 -20.85 -3.74 1.02
N ALA A 51 -21.91 -2.95 0.96
CA ALA A 51 -23.12 -3.13 1.77
C ALA A 51 -23.82 -4.48 1.47
N THR A 52 -23.72 -4.93 0.23
CA THR A 52 -24.20 -6.24 -0.24
C THR A 52 -23.03 -7.12 -0.66
N PRO A 53 -23.17 -8.45 -0.70
CA PRO A 53 -22.09 -9.36 -1.08
C PRO A 53 -21.82 -9.32 -2.61
N SER A 54 -21.45 -8.14 -3.12
CA SER A 54 -21.35 -7.84 -4.57
C SER A 54 -20.20 -8.56 -5.26
N ALA A 55 -19.15 -8.94 -4.53
CA ALA A 55 -18.00 -9.66 -5.07
C ALA A 55 -18.20 -11.18 -5.11
N LEU A 56 -19.22 -11.73 -4.45
CA LEU A 56 -19.41 -13.19 -4.35
C LEU A 56 -19.49 -13.89 -5.72
N PRO A 57 -20.24 -13.37 -6.73
CA PRO A 57 -20.28 -14.00 -8.06
C PRO A 57 -18.91 -14.07 -8.73
N LEU A 58 -18.07 -13.03 -8.58
CA LEU A 58 -16.71 -13.02 -9.12
C LEU A 58 -15.82 -14.05 -8.41
N VAL A 59 -15.97 -14.19 -7.10
CA VAL A 59 -15.24 -15.20 -6.31
C VAL A 59 -15.60 -16.61 -6.73
N GLU A 60 -16.89 -16.90 -6.99
CA GLU A 60 -17.32 -18.21 -7.49
C GLU A 60 -16.74 -18.51 -8.87
N THR A 61 -16.67 -17.51 -9.76
CA THR A 61 -15.96 -17.65 -11.04
C THR A 61 -14.50 -18.02 -10.83
N CYS A 62 -13.79 -17.32 -9.97
CA CYS A 62 -12.39 -17.61 -9.67
C CYS A 62 -12.20 -19.01 -9.07
N ARG A 63 -13.09 -19.46 -8.19
CA ARG A 63 -13.05 -20.82 -7.60
C ARG A 63 -13.14 -21.92 -8.64
N ALA A 64 -13.92 -21.71 -9.71
CA ALA A 64 -14.05 -22.65 -10.81
C ALA A 64 -12.81 -22.74 -11.70
N GLU A 65 -11.96 -21.72 -11.69
CA GLU A 65 -10.80 -21.58 -12.60
C GLU A 65 -9.45 -21.93 -11.95
N THR A 66 -9.40 -22.17 -10.62
CA THR A 66 -8.14 -22.46 -9.92
C THR A 66 -8.29 -23.56 -8.87
N SER A 67 -7.19 -24.29 -8.65
CA SER A 67 -7.07 -25.24 -7.52
C SER A 67 -6.63 -24.58 -6.21
N VAL A 68 -6.22 -23.30 -6.24
CA VAL A 68 -5.84 -22.57 -5.02
C VAL A 68 -7.10 -22.31 -4.17
N PRO A 69 -7.11 -22.65 -2.88
CA PRO A 69 -8.27 -22.42 -2.02
C PRO A 69 -8.59 -20.92 -1.91
N ILE A 70 -9.82 -20.53 -2.25
CA ILE A 70 -10.29 -19.15 -2.14
C ILE A 70 -11.38 -19.05 -1.07
N GLY A 71 -11.07 -18.34 0.03
CA GLY A 71 -12.03 -17.92 1.04
C GLY A 71 -12.75 -16.63 0.62
N TYR A 72 -13.94 -16.42 1.16
CA TYR A 72 -14.71 -15.19 0.99
C TYR A 72 -15.29 -14.75 2.32
N ARG A 73 -15.16 -13.48 2.65
CA ARG A 73 -15.81 -12.84 3.79
C ARG A 73 -16.52 -11.54 3.37
N HIS A 74 -17.80 -11.45 3.69
CA HIS A 74 -18.54 -10.19 3.61
C HIS A 74 -18.29 -9.38 4.88
N ALA A 75 -17.69 -8.19 4.73
CA ALA A 75 -17.36 -7.27 5.82
C ALA A 75 -17.86 -5.86 5.47
N PRO A 76 -19.19 -5.64 5.49
CA PRO A 76 -19.79 -4.38 5.03
C PRO A 76 -19.35 -3.21 5.91
N GLY A 77 -19.08 -2.05 5.29
CA GLY A 77 -18.68 -0.85 6.05
C GLY A 77 -18.28 0.34 5.20
N ARG A 78 -18.00 0.17 3.91
CA ARG A 78 -17.41 1.21 3.05
C ARG A 78 -16.23 1.90 3.74
N ASN A 79 -15.39 1.07 4.38
CA ASN A 79 -14.28 1.50 5.20
C ASN A 79 -13.16 0.48 5.08
N ILE A 80 -12.08 0.83 4.43
CA ILE A 80 -11.00 -0.10 4.14
C ILE A 80 -10.37 -0.70 5.42
N SER A 81 -10.37 0.04 6.53
CA SER A 81 -9.89 -0.50 7.82
C SER A 81 -10.79 -1.63 8.35
N VAL A 82 -12.10 -1.60 8.07
CA VAL A 82 -13.01 -2.70 8.41
C VAL A 82 -12.61 -3.95 7.63
N ALA A 83 -12.42 -3.82 6.31
CA ALA A 83 -12.03 -4.94 5.45
C ALA A 83 -10.66 -5.51 5.86
N ARG A 84 -9.66 -4.67 6.07
CA ARG A 84 -8.31 -5.11 6.47
C ARG A 84 -8.29 -5.74 7.85
N ASN A 85 -9.06 -5.24 8.80
CA ASN A 85 -9.19 -5.87 10.11
C ASN A 85 -9.89 -7.23 10.02
N ALA A 86 -10.91 -7.37 9.17
CA ALA A 86 -11.53 -8.67 8.90
C ALA A 86 -10.52 -9.66 8.30
N ALA A 87 -9.63 -9.21 7.41
CA ALA A 87 -8.54 -10.04 6.89
C ALA A 87 -7.58 -10.49 8.00
N LEU A 88 -7.18 -9.59 8.92
CA LEU A 88 -6.34 -9.95 10.07
C LEU A 88 -7.00 -10.96 11.03
N GLU A 89 -8.33 -10.91 11.13
CA GLU A 89 -9.12 -11.81 11.99
C GLU A 89 -9.24 -13.20 11.40
N ASP A 90 -9.54 -13.29 10.10
CA ASP A 90 -9.84 -14.57 9.42
C ASP A 90 -8.59 -15.30 8.92
N ALA A 91 -7.47 -14.62 8.77
CA ALA A 91 -6.23 -15.25 8.34
C ALA A 91 -5.71 -16.19 9.44
N SER A 92 -5.76 -17.49 9.19
CA SER A 92 -5.28 -18.54 10.10
C SER A 92 -3.80 -18.89 9.91
N THR A 93 -3.18 -18.40 8.83
CA THR A 93 -1.78 -18.67 8.48
C THR A 93 -0.81 -17.80 9.28
N PRO A 94 0.44 -18.24 9.48
CA PRO A 94 1.48 -17.43 10.11
C PRO A 94 1.81 -16.13 9.37
N TRP A 95 1.66 -16.15 8.05
CA TRP A 95 1.92 -15.03 7.17
C TRP A 95 0.67 -14.63 6.40
N ILE A 96 0.45 -13.32 6.25
CA ILE A 96 -0.53 -12.79 5.30
C ILE A 96 0.17 -11.85 4.33
N ALA A 97 -0.28 -11.86 3.08
CA ALA A 97 0.11 -10.83 2.12
C ALA A 97 -1.14 -10.03 1.73
N PHE A 98 -0.99 -8.73 1.51
CA PHE A 98 -2.04 -7.90 0.92
C PHE A 98 -1.68 -7.55 -0.52
N LEU A 99 -2.68 -7.55 -1.37
CA LEU A 99 -2.71 -7.06 -2.74
C LEU A 99 -4.01 -6.27 -2.93
N ASP A 100 -3.95 -5.11 -3.57
CA ASP A 100 -5.17 -4.33 -3.85
C ASP A 100 -5.95 -4.95 -5.04
N ASP A 101 -7.27 -4.73 -5.10
CA ASP A 101 -8.17 -5.33 -6.09
C ASP A 101 -8.07 -4.71 -7.50
N ASP A 102 -7.28 -3.65 -7.68
CA ASP A 102 -6.92 -3.02 -8.95
C ASP A 102 -5.44 -3.22 -9.34
N GLU A 103 -4.74 -4.11 -8.64
CA GLU A 103 -3.37 -4.49 -8.91
C GLU A 103 -3.26 -5.94 -9.40
N TYR A 104 -2.14 -6.29 -10.02
CA TYR A 104 -1.82 -7.67 -10.37
C TYR A 104 -0.34 -7.98 -10.13
N ALA A 105 -0.09 -9.19 -9.64
CA ALA A 105 1.23 -9.62 -9.19
C ALA A 105 2.10 -10.12 -10.36
N ALA A 106 3.39 -9.80 -10.34
CA ALA A 106 4.38 -10.46 -11.20
C ALA A 106 4.48 -11.96 -10.87
N PRO A 107 4.89 -12.84 -11.81
CA PRO A 107 4.88 -14.29 -11.61
C PRO A 107 5.67 -14.82 -10.41
N ASN A 108 6.70 -14.11 -9.96
CA ASN A 108 7.54 -14.46 -8.82
C ASN A 108 7.29 -13.59 -7.57
N TRP A 109 6.24 -12.79 -7.57
CA TRP A 109 5.94 -11.80 -6.54
C TRP A 109 5.94 -12.38 -5.12
N LEU A 110 5.11 -13.39 -4.89
CA LEU A 110 4.97 -13.97 -3.55
C LEU A 110 6.25 -14.70 -3.11
N GLY A 111 6.91 -15.37 -4.04
CA GLY A 111 8.22 -16.00 -3.79
C GLY A 111 9.28 -15.01 -3.36
N ALA A 112 9.32 -13.83 -3.97
CA ALA A 112 10.26 -12.76 -3.61
C ALA A 112 9.95 -12.16 -2.23
N LEU A 113 8.68 -11.95 -1.87
CA LEU A 113 8.27 -11.54 -0.52
C LEU A 113 8.70 -12.57 0.53
N ILE A 114 8.41 -13.86 0.26
CA ILE A 114 8.76 -14.97 1.16
C ILE A 114 10.28 -15.07 1.34
N ALA A 115 11.06 -14.94 0.29
CA ALA A 115 12.53 -15.00 0.36
C ALA A 115 13.11 -13.89 1.26
N ALA A 116 12.53 -12.71 1.24
CA ALA A 116 12.98 -11.56 2.02
C ALA A 116 12.44 -11.52 3.46
N ARG A 117 11.61 -12.50 3.91
CA ARG A 117 10.92 -12.46 5.21
C ARG A 117 11.81 -12.71 6.43
N ARG A 118 13.00 -13.30 6.25
CA ARG A 118 13.86 -13.72 7.38
C ARG A 118 14.24 -12.52 8.26
N GLY A 119 13.85 -12.59 9.55
CA GLY A 119 14.10 -11.53 10.53
C GLY A 119 13.21 -10.28 10.35
N ALA A 120 12.23 -10.30 9.45
CA ALA A 120 11.30 -9.20 9.23
C ALA A 120 9.90 -9.53 9.77
N ASN A 121 9.19 -8.50 10.25
CA ASN A 121 7.76 -8.61 10.61
C ASN A 121 6.85 -8.03 9.52
N ALA A 122 7.40 -7.24 8.59
CA ALA A 122 6.74 -6.89 7.34
C ALA A 122 7.75 -6.75 6.20
N VAL A 123 7.40 -7.25 5.02
CA VAL A 123 8.20 -7.18 3.79
C VAL A 123 7.35 -6.49 2.73
N PHE A 124 7.79 -5.32 2.26
CA PHE A 124 7.11 -4.58 1.20
C PHE A 124 7.74 -4.85 -0.16
N GLY A 125 6.96 -4.74 -1.22
CA GLY A 125 7.43 -4.71 -2.59
C GLY A 125 6.99 -3.43 -3.31
N PRO A 126 7.54 -3.12 -4.51
CA PRO A 126 7.10 -2.00 -5.33
C PRO A 126 5.72 -2.27 -5.95
N CYS A 127 4.93 -1.21 -6.08
CA CYS A 127 3.81 -1.16 -7.00
C CYS A 127 4.20 -0.26 -8.18
N GLU A 128 4.27 -0.82 -9.37
CA GLU A 128 4.69 -0.16 -10.60
C GLU A 128 3.48 0.28 -11.40
N ALA A 129 3.40 1.56 -11.68
CA ALA A 129 2.31 2.13 -12.47
C ALA A 129 2.48 1.84 -13.97
N ILE A 130 1.48 1.26 -14.60
CA ILE A 130 1.43 1.04 -16.04
C ILE A 130 0.69 2.19 -16.70
N TYR A 131 1.40 2.98 -17.46
CA TYR A 131 0.86 4.14 -18.15
C TYR A 131 0.45 3.81 -19.58
N ARG A 132 -0.75 4.20 -19.97
CA ARG A 132 -1.25 4.08 -21.34
C ARG A 132 -0.52 5.02 -22.30
N ASP A 133 -0.59 4.72 -23.60
CA ASP A 133 -0.13 5.63 -24.62
C ASP A 133 -0.86 6.97 -24.54
N GLY A 134 -0.18 8.06 -24.90
CA GLY A 134 -0.69 9.41 -24.78
C GLY A 134 -0.60 10.03 -23.37
N THR A 135 -0.14 9.30 -22.36
CA THR A 135 0.14 9.90 -21.03
C THR A 135 1.19 11.00 -21.14
N PRO A 136 0.94 12.21 -20.59
CA PRO A 136 1.88 13.32 -20.66
C PRO A 136 3.29 12.95 -20.17
N ALA A 137 4.31 13.38 -20.89
CA ALA A 137 5.71 13.02 -20.62
C ALA A 137 6.16 13.37 -19.18
N TRP A 138 5.69 14.50 -18.63
CA TRP A 138 6.01 14.90 -17.27
C TRP A 138 5.41 13.97 -16.20
N ILE A 139 4.26 13.33 -16.48
CA ILE A 139 3.64 12.33 -15.58
C ILE A 139 4.45 11.05 -15.61
N ARG A 140 4.80 10.55 -16.81
CA ARG A 140 5.66 9.36 -16.96
C ARG A 140 7.02 9.57 -16.27
N ALA A 141 7.68 10.69 -16.55
CA ALA A 141 8.99 11.00 -15.99
C ALA A 141 8.97 11.24 -14.48
N GLY A 142 7.84 11.74 -13.95
CA GLY A 142 7.66 11.98 -12.51
C GLY A 142 7.24 10.74 -11.73
N ASP A 143 6.75 9.71 -12.41
CA ASP A 143 6.29 8.43 -11.86
C ASP A 143 5.42 8.61 -10.59
N TYR A 144 4.37 9.42 -10.72
CA TYR A 144 3.58 9.86 -9.55
C TYR A 144 2.61 8.81 -9.01
N HIS A 145 2.38 7.73 -9.75
CA HIS A 145 1.41 6.70 -9.40
C HIS A 145 2.07 5.46 -8.79
N SER A 146 3.30 5.13 -9.16
CA SER A 146 4.05 4.04 -8.54
C SER A 146 4.27 4.28 -7.04
N ASN A 147 4.17 3.21 -6.26
CA ASN A 147 4.47 3.22 -4.83
C ASN A 147 5.77 2.47 -4.57
N ARG A 148 6.75 3.19 -4.03
CA ARG A 148 8.03 2.61 -3.57
C ARG A 148 8.34 3.16 -2.19
N ILE A 149 8.82 2.29 -1.31
CA ILE A 149 9.18 2.70 0.06
C ILE A 149 10.45 3.55 0.03
N ALA A 150 10.36 4.72 0.62
CA ALA A 150 11.53 5.57 0.83
C ALA A 150 12.20 5.25 2.17
N LEU A 151 13.50 4.97 2.13
CA LEU A 151 14.29 4.82 3.34
C LEU A 151 14.43 6.17 4.06
N ARG A 152 14.10 6.19 5.35
CA ARG A 152 14.35 7.33 6.23
C ARG A 152 15.53 7.00 7.15
N LYS A 153 16.65 7.71 6.98
CA LYS A 153 17.91 7.43 7.69
C LYS A 153 18.34 5.96 7.58
N GLY A 154 18.20 5.38 6.38
CA GLY A 154 18.57 3.99 6.11
C GLY A 154 17.59 2.95 6.66
N ARG A 155 16.41 3.34 7.15
CA ARG A 155 15.39 2.44 7.72
C ARG A 155 14.02 2.68 7.09
N ILE A 156 13.19 1.65 7.12
CA ILE A 156 11.76 1.73 6.81
C ILE A 156 11.04 1.95 8.14
N ASP A 157 10.26 3.01 8.26
CA ASP A 157 9.52 3.37 9.47
C ASP A 157 7.99 3.41 9.25
N THR A 158 7.54 3.17 8.02
CA THR A 158 6.15 3.04 7.64
C THR A 158 6.04 2.36 6.28
N GLY A 159 4.80 2.05 5.84
CA GLY A 159 4.56 1.38 4.58
C GLY A 159 3.11 1.51 4.11
N TYR A 160 2.75 0.70 3.16
CA TYR A 160 1.41 0.61 2.56
C TYR A 160 0.99 -0.86 2.41
N THR A 161 -0.31 -1.09 2.27
CA THR A 161 -0.87 -2.45 2.19
C THR A 161 -1.03 -2.99 0.79
N SER A 162 -0.85 -2.18 -0.24
CA SER A 162 -1.04 -2.63 -1.63
C SER A 162 -0.08 -3.76 -2.03
N ASN A 163 1.11 -3.81 -1.42
CA ASN A 163 2.09 -4.87 -1.68
C ASN A 163 2.93 -5.14 -0.42
N VAL A 164 2.49 -6.08 0.41
CA VAL A 164 3.19 -6.39 1.66
C VAL A 164 2.92 -7.81 2.13
N LEU A 165 3.94 -8.46 2.72
CA LEU A 165 3.85 -9.69 3.51
C LEU A 165 4.03 -9.35 4.98
N ILE A 166 3.16 -9.85 5.87
CA ILE A 166 3.10 -9.47 7.29
C ILE A 166 3.14 -10.72 8.18
N ASP A 167 3.96 -10.68 9.22
CA ASP A 167 4.04 -11.66 10.30
C ASP A 167 2.84 -11.52 11.24
N MET A 168 1.93 -12.50 11.22
CA MET A 168 0.74 -12.53 12.06
C MET A 168 1.04 -12.82 13.52
N GLY A 169 2.14 -13.48 13.84
CA GLY A 169 2.61 -13.67 15.21
C GLY A 169 2.91 -12.33 15.86
N PHE A 170 3.66 -11.47 15.17
CA PHE A 170 3.94 -10.12 15.65
C PHE A 170 2.68 -9.27 15.75
N VAL A 171 1.82 -9.27 14.72
CA VAL A 171 0.56 -8.50 14.72
C VAL A 171 -0.30 -8.85 15.93
N ARG A 172 -0.49 -10.14 16.20
CA ARG A 172 -1.30 -10.64 17.32
C ARG A 172 -0.67 -10.33 18.67
N SER A 173 0.63 -10.57 18.83
CA SER A 173 1.35 -10.30 20.10
C SER A 173 1.34 -8.82 20.49
N GLN A 174 1.33 -7.93 19.49
CA GLN A 174 1.32 -6.48 19.71
C GLN A 174 -0.08 -5.87 19.66
N GLY A 175 -1.14 -6.66 19.42
CA GLY A 175 -2.52 -6.19 19.31
C GLY A 175 -2.72 -5.15 18.21
N LEU A 176 -2.00 -5.28 17.07
CA LEU A 176 -2.05 -4.30 15.99
C LEU A 176 -3.36 -4.41 15.21
N ARG A 177 -3.98 -3.26 14.93
CA ARG A 177 -5.22 -3.12 14.15
C ARG A 177 -5.15 -1.87 13.28
N PHE A 178 -5.83 -1.92 12.15
CA PHE A 178 -6.08 -0.73 11.32
C PHE A 178 -7.09 0.17 12.01
N ASP A 179 -6.81 1.48 12.02
CA ASP A 179 -7.63 2.48 12.68
C ASP A 179 -8.90 2.77 11.87
N LEU A 180 -10.07 2.48 12.45
CA LEU A 180 -11.36 2.65 11.78
C LEU A 180 -11.66 4.11 11.41
N ALA A 181 -11.12 5.06 12.19
CA ALA A 181 -11.31 6.49 11.92
C ALA A 181 -10.60 6.95 10.61
N LEU A 182 -9.59 6.19 10.17
CA LEU A 182 -8.81 6.52 8.97
C LEU A 182 -9.29 5.78 7.72
N GLY A 183 -10.11 4.75 7.84
CA GLY A 183 -10.47 3.90 6.70
C GLY A 183 -11.34 4.55 5.63
N ARG A 184 -11.80 5.80 5.82
CA ARG A 184 -12.49 6.62 4.82
C ARG A 184 -11.65 7.79 4.30
N THR A 185 -10.68 8.23 5.08
CA THR A 185 -9.80 9.35 4.75
C THR A 185 -8.48 8.90 4.12
N GLY A 186 -8.12 7.63 4.33
CA GLY A 186 -6.82 7.07 3.96
C GLY A 186 -5.75 7.36 5.02
N GLY A 187 -4.61 6.65 4.92
CA GLY A 187 -3.48 6.74 5.84
C GLY A 187 -3.53 5.74 7.00
N GLU A 188 -4.52 4.84 7.01
CA GLU A 188 -4.64 3.75 7.97
C GLU A 188 -3.47 2.77 7.89
N ASP A 189 -2.96 2.52 6.68
CA ASP A 189 -1.76 1.72 6.38
C ASP A 189 -0.49 2.38 6.93
N THR A 190 -0.28 3.64 6.61
CA THR A 190 0.83 4.46 7.11
C THR A 190 0.88 4.41 8.64
N MET A 191 -0.26 4.58 9.32
CA MET A 191 -0.37 4.53 10.77
C MET A 191 -0.14 3.12 11.31
N PHE A 192 -0.67 2.08 10.67
CA PHE A 192 -0.51 0.69 11.07
C PHE A 192 0.97 0.27 11.07
N PHE A 193 1.67 0.50 9.96
CA PHE A 193 3.09 0.13 9.85
C PHE A 193 3.99 1.02 10.70
N HIS A 194 3.67 2.29 10.89
CA HIS A 194 4.43 3.12 11.82
C HIS A 194 4.24 2.65 13.27
N ARG A 195 3.03 2.25 13.68
CA ARG A 195 2.80 1.61 14.99
C ARG A 195 3.58 0.31 15.13
N MET A 196 3.62 -0.53 14.08
CA MET A 196 4.43 -1.75 14.03
C MET A 196 5.92 -1.43 14.27
N TYR A 197 6.47 -0.47 13.53
CA TYR A 197 7.85 0.00 13.71
C TYR A 197 8.12 0.51 15.13
N ARG A 198 7.23 1.33 15.68
CA ARG A 198 7.37 1.88 17.06
C ARG A 198 7.32 0.80 18.15
N LYS A 199 6.69 -0.32 17.89
CA LYS A 199 6.66 -1.50 18.77
C LYS A 199 7.86 -2.45 18.56
N GLY A 200 8.86 -2.03 17.80
CA GLY A 200 10.08 -2.80 17.54
C GLY A 200 10.01 -3.75 16.35
N GLY A 201 8.94 -3.68 15.55
CA GLY A 201 8.81 -4.49 14.33
C GLY A 201 9.88 -4.13 13.29
N MET A 202 10.49 -5.17 12.70
CA MET A 202 11.46 -5.04 11.62
C MET A 202 10.74 -4.98 10.28
N LEU A 203 10.91 -3.86 9.58
CA LEU A 203 10.33 -3.60 8.25
C LEU A 203 11.42 -3.69 7.19
N THR A 204 11.20 -4.46 6.13
CA THR A 204 12.16 -4.64 5.03
C THR A 204 11.50 -4.48 3.66
N TYR A 205 12.31 -4.55 2.61
CA TYR A 205 11.85 -4.32 1.24
C TYR A 205 12.44 -5.35 0.27
N ALA A 206 11.59 -5.94 -0.56
CA ALA A 206 11.93 -6.87 -1.62
C ALA A 206 11.73 -6.17 -2.97
N ASN A 207 12.83 -5.75 -3.61
CA ASN A 207 12.76 -5.02 -4.90
C ASN A 207 12.12 -5.86 -6.02
N ASP A 208 12.26 -7.17 -5.97
CA ASP A 208 11.78 -8.10 -7.00
C ASP A 208 10.33 -8.56 -6.78
N ALA A 209 9.72 -8.19 -5.65
CA ALA A 209 8.32 -8.48 -5.34
C ALA A 209 7.40 -7.45 -6.00
N ILE A 210 7.31 -7.48 -7.32
CA ILE A 210 6.63 -6.43 -8.09
C ILE A 210 5.14 -6.73 -8.22
N VAL A 211 4.30 -5.72 -7.99
CA VAL A 211 2.92 -5.66 -8.45
C VAL A 211 2.75 -4.52 -9.43
N TYR A 212 1.74 -4.60 -10.29
CA TYR A 212 1.44 -3.60 -11.31
C TYR A 212 0.06 -3.02 -11.10
N GLU A 213 -0.11 -1.71 -11.36
CA GLU A 213 -1.40 -1.02 -11.37
C GLU A 213 -1.58 -0.30 -12.71
N ASP A 214 -2.65 -0.62 -13.45
CA ASP A 214 -3.04 0.11 -14.63
C ASP A 214 -3.62 1.47 -14.26
N VAL A 215 -2.93 2.56 -14.61
CA VAL A 215 -3.38 3.90 -14.26
C VAL A 215 -4.60 4.30 -15.08
N VAL A 216 -5.73 4.45 -14.41
CA VAL A 216 -6.97 4.87 -15.05
C VAL A 216 -6.91 6.32 -15.55
N PRO A 217 -7.53 6.67 -16.71
CA PRO A 217 -7.44 8.01 -17.31
C PRO A 217 -7.83 9.15 -16.37
N SER A 218 -8.80 8.93 -15.48
CA SER A 218 -9.24 9.92 -14.49
C SER A 218 -8.16 10.34 -13.50
N ARG A 219 -7.13 9.51 -13.30
CA ARG A 219 -5.97 9.79 -12.42
C ARG A 219 -4.80 10.46 -13.18
N ILE A 220 -4.80 10.47 -14.52
CA ILE A 220 -3.71 11.02 -15.36
C ILE A 220 -3.91 12.53 -15.56
N ASN A 221 -3.90 13.31 -14.49
CA ASN A 221 -3.99 14.77 -14.56
C ASN A 221 -3.37 15.46 -13.35
N LEU A 222 -3.03 16.74 -13.52
CA LEU A 222 -2.37 17.55 -12.52
C LEU A 222 -3.17 17.67 -11.22
N VAL A 223 -4.48 17.87 -11.32
CA VAL A 223 -5.34 18.12 -10.14
C VAL A 223 -5.38 16.88 -9.25
N TRP A 224 -5.53 15.71 -9.85
CA TRP A 224 -5.54 14.45 -9.11
C TRP A 224 -4.21 14.19 -8.41
N ILE A 225 -3.08 14.36 -9.14
CA ILE A 225 -1.73 14.16 -8.60
C ILE A 225 -1.46 15.15 -7.45
N ALA A 226 -1.82 16.43 -7.63
CA ALA A 226 -1.63 17.44 -6.59
C ALA A 226 -2.46 17.12 -5.34
N ARG A 227 -3.73 16.71 -5.48
CA ARG A 227 -4.58 16.28 -4.36
C ARG A 227 -4.00 15.07 -3.63
N ARG A 228 -3.54 14.06 -4.38
CA ARG A 228 -2.87 12.88 -3.78
C ARG A 228 -1.63 13.27 -2.99
N ARG A 229 -0.77 14.16 -3.53
CA ARG A 229 0.44 14.64 -2.83
C ARG A 229 0.12 15.48 -1.59
N LEU A 230 -0.87 16.35 -1.69
CA LEU A 230 -1.33 17.16 -0.56
C LEU A 230 -1.85 16.26 0.57
N ARG A 231 -2.72 15.31 0.25
CA ARG A 231 -3.25 14.34 1.22
C ARG A 231 -2.14 13.50 1.85
N ALA A 232 -1.18 13.00 1.05
CA ALA A 232 -0.03 12.27 1.59
C ALA A 232 0.72 13.11 2.63
N GLY A 233 0.90 14.41 2.40
CA GLY A 233 1.48 15.34 3.37
C GLY A 233 0.65 15.46 4.65
N GLN A 234 -0.67 15.55 4.55
CA GLN A 234 -1.59 15.60 5.70
C GLN A 234 -1.53 14.33 6.54
N VAL A 235 -1.53 13.15 5.90
CA VAL A 235 -1.39 11.85 6.57
C VAL A 235 -0.07 11.74 7.32
N TYR A 236 1.03 12.15 6.70
CA TYR A 236 2.34 12.17 7.37
C TYR A 236 2.38 13.14 8.56
N ALA A 237 1.77 14.32 8.43
CA ALA A 237 1.67 15.27 9.56
C ALA A 237 0.87 14.67 10.71
N LYS A 238 -0.27 14.02 10.43
CA LYS A 238 -1.07 13.32 11.43
C LYS A 238 -0.29 12.19 12.10
N MET A 239 0.41 11.38 11.34
CA MET A 239 1.24 10.29 11.86
C MET A 239 2.28 10.81 12.88
N PHE A 240 3.00 11.87 12.55
CA PHE A 240 3.97 12.47 13.46
C PHE A 240 3.30 13.14 14.67
N HIS A 241 2.17 13.80 14.46
CA HIS A 241 1.41 14.41 15.56
C HIS A 241 0.99 13.36 16.58
N ASP A 242 0.41 12.27 16.14
CA ASP A 242 -0.19 11.25 17.01
C ASP A 242 0.85 10.32 17.64
N LEU A 243 1.98 10.06 16.96
CA LEU A 243 2.93 9.02 17.34
C LEU A 243 4.36 9.50 17.62
N ASP A 244 4.72 10.72 17.18
CA ASP A 244 6.08 11.26 17.34
C ASP A 244 6.09 12.80 17.42
N GLY A 245 5.67 13.34 18.56
CA GLY A 245 5.55 14.79 18.79
C GLY A 245 6.84 15.60 18.51
N PRO A 246 8.06 15.14 18.90
CA PRO A 246 9.31 15.83 18.50
C PRO A 246 9.54 15.86 17.00
N ALA A 247 9.27 14.77 16.27
CA ALA A 247 9.36 14.73 14.82
C ALA A 247 8.32 15.63 14.16
N TYR A 248 7.11 15.73 14.72
CA TYR A 248 6.06 16.62 14.25
C TYR A 248 6.51 18.09 14.23
N ARG A 249 7.02 18.62 15.34
CA ARG A 249 7.53 20.01 15.41
C ARG A 249 8.64 20.26 14.41
N ARG A 250 9.61 19.35 14.32
CA ARG A 250 10.71 19.46 13.33
C ARG A 250 10.18 19.44 11.90
N ALA A 251 9.25 18.51 11.60
CA ALA A 251 8.66 18.38 10.26
C ALA A 251 7.90 19.64 9.86
N THR A 252 7.17 20.27 10.78
CA THR A 252 6.45 21.53 10.55
C THR A 252 7.40 22.65 10.13
N TRP A 253 8.42 22.95 10.94
CA TRP A 253 9.40 24.02 10.65
C TRP A 253 10.18 23.74 9.36
N THR A 254 10.64 22.51 9.15
CA THR A 254 11.37 22.17 7.93
C THR A 254 10.48 22.18 6.69
N SER A 255 9.17 22.03 6.81
CA SER A 255 8.25 22.08 5.67
C SER A 255 8.12 23.48 5.10
N LEU A 256 8.12 24.53 5.93
CA LEU A 256 8.16 25.93 5.44
C LEU A 256 9.36 26.17 4.54
N PHE A 257 10.56 25.82 5.03
CA PHE A 257 11.79 25.95 4.25
C PHE A 257 11.75 25.11 2.96
N LYS A 258 11.25 23.86 3.04
CA LYS A 258 11.17 22.97 1.88
C LYS A 258 10.18 23.44 0.82
N ILE A 259 9.08 24.10 1.19
CA ILE A 259 8.15 24.71 0.23
C ILE A 259 8.86 25.79 -0.57
N ALA A 260 9.55 26.73 0.11
CA ALA A 260 10.30 27.79 -0.56
C ALA A 260 11.40 27.23 -1.49
N ALA A 261 12.15 26.23 -1.00
CA ALA A 261 13.17 25.56 -1.79
C ALA A 261 12.57 24.84 -3.02
N CYS A 262 11.45 24.13 -2.86
CA CYS A 262 10.77 23.48 -3.98
C CYS A 262 10.24 24.48 -5.01
N ALA A 263 9.70 25.61 -4.58
CA ALA A 263 9.26 26.68 -5.48
C ALA A 263 10.44 27.28 -6.28
N ALA A 264 11.54 27.61 -5.61
CA ALA A 264 12.77 28.12 -6.25
C ALA A 264 13.34 27.09 -7.27
N MET A 265 13.40 25.81 -6.88
CA MET A 265 13.90 24.76 -7.77
C MET A 265 12.96 24.48 -8.94
N SER A 266 11.64 24.60 -8.75
CA SER A 266 10.66 24.51 -9.83
C SER A 266 10.88 25.63 -10.84
N ALA A 267 11.02 26.89 -10.39
CA ALA A 267 11.31 28.04 -11.24
C ALA A 267 12.65 27.90 -11.96
N ALA A 268 13.71 27.52 -11.26
CA ALA A 268 15.04 27.29 -11.85
C ALA A 268 15.06 26.16 -12.88
N SER A 269 14.10 25.23 -12.81
CA SER A 269 13.96 24.10 -13.73
C SER A 269 12.91 24.31 -14.81
N ALA A 270 12.38 25.54 -15.00
CA ALA A 270 11.28 25.83 -15.94
C ALA A 270 11.57 25.44 -17.39
N TYR A 271 12.84 25.41 -17.79
CA TYR A 271 13.28 24.92 -19.10
C TYR A 271 13.19 23.40 -19.27
N GLN A 272 12.95 22.65 -18.18
CA GLN A 272 12.71 21.21 -18.16
C GLN A 272 11.36 20.92 -17.49
N PRO A 273 10.24 20.89 -18.24
CA PRO A 273 8.90 20.81 -17.66
C PRO A 273 8.69 19.64 -16.67
N SER A 274 9.21 18.47 -17.00
CA SER A 274 9.10 17.29 -16.11
C SER A 274 9.80 17.50 -14.76
N ARG A 275 10.97 18.17 -14.75
CA ARG A 275 11.72 18.46 -13.54
C ARG A 275 11.06 19.58 -12.71
N ALA A 276 10.57 20.61 -13.38
CA ALA A 276 9.80 21.67 -12.72
C ALA A 276 8.54 21.10 -12.04
N MET A 277 7.79 20.25 -12.73
CA MET A 277 6.61 19.58 -12.18
C MET A 277 6.95 18.66 -11.01
N TRP A 278 8.08 17.95 -11.07
CA TRP A 278 8.53 17.12 -9.95
C TRP A 278 8.74 17.94 -8.67
N TRP A 279 9.42 19.09 -8.78
CA TRP A 279 9.62 20.00 -7.66
C TRP A 279 8.29 20.58 -7.13
N LEU A 280 7.39 20.95 -8.05
CA LEU A 280 6.06 21.47 -7.69
C LEU A 280 5.27 20.43 -6.88
N MET A 281 5.22 19.19 -7.34
CA MET A 281 4.52 18.11 -6.64
C MET A 281 5.17 17.76 -5.30
N ARG A 282 6.50 17.89 -5.19
CA ARG A 282 7.21 17.75 -3.92
C ARG A 282 6.86 18.89 -2.95
N GLY A 283 6.75 20.11 -3.44
CA GLY A 283 6.27 21.27 -2.65
C GLY A 283 4.84 21.07 -2.14
N THR A 284 3.96 20.55 -2.99
CA THR A 284 2.56 20.26 -2.64
C THR A 284 2.44 19.28 -1.47
N PHE A 285 3.30 18.26 -1.37
CA PHE A 285 3.37 17.40 -0.20
C PHE A 285 3.65 18.19 1.10
N HIS A 286 4.60 19.12 1.08
CA HIS A 286 4.93 19.95 2.25
C HIS A 286 3.85 20.96 2.58
N ILE A 287 3.12 21.47 1.57
CA ILE A 287 1.90 22.28 1.77
C ILE A 287 0.85 21.43 2.51
N GLY A 288 0.67 20.18 2.10
CA GLY A 288 -0.22 19.24 2.81
C GLY A 288 0.15 19.05 4.28
N MET A 289 1.44 18.91 4.60
CA MET A 289 1.88 18.84 6.00
C MET A 289 1.50 20.10 6.79
N LEU A 290 1.70 21.29 6.23
CA LEU A 290 1.32 22.54 6.91
C LEU A 290 -0.18 22.74 7.01
N SER A 291 -0.96 22.33 6.00
CA SER A 291 -2.42 22.45 6.02
C SER A 291 -3.04 21.66 7.18
N TYR A 292 -2.46 20.50 7.52
CA TYR A 292 -2.88 19.74 8.70
C TYR A 292 -2.59 20.52 10.01
N VAL A 293 -1.42 21.17 10.11
CA VAL A 293 -0.99 21.94 11.28
C VAL A 293 -1.94 23.10 11.57
N ILE A 294 -2.44 23.77 10.53
CA ILE A 294 -3.39 24.91 10.66
C ILE A 294 -4.86 24.47 10.77
N GLY A 295 -5.10 23.17 10.99
CA GLY A 295 -6.43 22.63 11.26
C GLY A 295 -7.29 22.33 10.02
N LEU A 296 -6.73 22.40 8.83
CA LEU A 296 -7.40 21.89 7.63
C LEU A 296 -7.34 20.36 7.69
N GLY A 297 -8.49 19.72 7.89
CA GLY A 297 -8.62 18.26 8.02
C GLY A 297 -8.10 17.51 6.80
N ILE A 298 -7.93 16.18 6.94
CA ILE A 298 -7.50 15.32 5.83
C ILE A 298 -8.61 15.27 4.79
N HIS A 299 -8.26 15.53 3.53
CA HIS A 299 -9.20 15.45 2.40
C HIS A 299 -9.70 14.00 2.23
N GLN A 300 -11.03 13.80 2.24
CA GLN A 300 -11.64 12.47 2.11
C GLN A 300 -11.58 11.99 0.65
N GLU A 301 -11.01 10.81 0.41
CA GLU A 301 -10.92 10.23 -0.94
C GLU A 301 -12.15 9.38 -1.29
N TYR A 302 -12.75 8.74 -0.30
CA TYR A 302 -13.83 7.76 -0.48
C TYR A 302 -15.22 8.31 -0.15
N ALA A 303 -15.39 9.64 -0.07
CA ALA A 303 -16.67 10.28 0.28
C ALA A 303 -17.65 10.37 -0.90
N SER A 304 -17.22 10.10 -2.12
CA SER A 304 -18.03 10.21 -3.36
C SER A 304 -17.99 8.91 -4.15
N GLY A 305 -18.85 7.99 -3.81
CA GLY A 305 -19.14 6.75 -4.52
C GLY A 305 -20.52 6.23 -4.14
#